data_7e37c8fa39ee3ff43b532d85611ce710
#
_entry.id   7e37c8fa39ee3ff43b532d85611ce710
#
_cell.length_a   1.000
_cell.length_b   1.000
_cell.length_c   1.000
_cell.angle_alpha   90.00
_cell.angle_beta   90.00
_cell.angle_gamma   90.00
#
_symmetry.space_group_name_H-M   'P 1'
#
loop_
_entity.id
_entity.type
_entity.pdbx_description
1 polymer ?
#
loop_
_entity_poly.entity_id
_entity_poly.type
_entity_poly.pdbx_seq_one_letter_code
_entity_poly.pdbx_strand_id
1 'polypeptide(L)'
;MRDIAGIAGFQALAGQHVAVSDWLTITQQRIDTFADATDDHQWIHVDAERCARESPYGCTVAHGFLTLSLLPAMLQGALHMAGIRMAINYGLNKVRFPAPVPVGSRLRARLDILCVDDLPEGAQVNWAVTMEREGDPKPVCVAEFLMRCYP
;
A
#
# COMPACT_ATOMS: atom_id res chain seq x y z
N MET A 1 1.92 10.14 -13.27
CA MET A 1 2.87 10.45 -12.17
C MET A 1 2.74 11.93 -11.82
N ARG A 2 2.58 12.27 -10.56
CA ARG A 2 2.44 13.65 -10.08
C ARG A 2 3.77 14.14 -9.51
N ASP A 3 4.21 15.34 -9.91
CA ASP A 3 5.40 15.97 -9.34
C ASP A 3 5.08 16.70 -8.03
N ILE A 4 5.91 16.49 -7.01
CA ILE A 4 5.86 17.18 -5.72
C ILE A 4 7.22 17.82 -5.47
N ALA A 5 7.25 19.16 -5.36
CA ALA A 5 8.47 19.93 -5.21
C ALA A 5 8.85 20.07 -3.72
N GLY A 6 9.65 19.12 -3.23
CA GLY A 6 10.18 19.14 -1.87
C GLY A 6 9.10 19.11 -0.78
N ILE A 7 9.49 19.46 0.44
CA ILE A 7 8.60 19.51 1.60
C ILE A 7 7.47 20.53 1.40
N ALA A 8 7.77 21.70 0.84
CA ALA A 8 6.77 22.73 0.56
C ALA A 8 5.65 22.23 -0.37
N GLY A 9 5.99 21.36 -1.33
CA GLY A 9 5.00 20.73 -2.20
C GLY A 9 4.05 19.80 -1.44
N PHE A 10 4.54 19.06 -0.46
CA PHE A 10 3.69 18.26 0.42
C PHE A 10 2.79 19.13 1.31
N GLN A 11 3.36 20.19 1.90
CA GLN A 11 2.60 21.13 2.75
C GLN A 11 1.45 21.78 1.97
N ALA A 12 1.66 22.17 0.72
CA ALA A 12 0.64 22.74 -0.15
C ALA A 12 -0.51 21.77 -0.49
N LEU A 13 -0.29 20.47 -0.33
CA LEU A 13 -1.25 19.39 -0.61
C LEU A 13 -1.92 18.82 0.65
N ALA A 14 -1.64 19.37 1.82
CA ALA A 14 -2.26 18.93 3.08
C ALA A 14 -3.80 19.03 2.99
N GLY A 15 -4.49 17.98 3.42
CA GLY A 15 -5.94 17.86 3.37
C GLY A 15 -6.52 17.54 1.98
N GLN A 16 -5.68 17.21 0.99
CA GLN A 16 -6.13 17.01 -0.39
C GLN A 16 -5.88 15.59 -0.91
N HIS A 17 -6.68 15.21 -1.90
CA HIS A 17 -6.38 14.07 -2.75
C HIS A 17 -5.15 14.36 -3.62
N VAL A 18 -4.18 13.44 -3.62
CA VAL A 18 -2.89 13.66 -4.28
C VAL A 18 -2.75 12.84 -5.55
N ALA A 19 -2.99 11.53 -5.48
CA ALA A 19 -2.80 10.65 -6.61
C ALA A 19 -3.55 9.32 -6.45
N VAL A 20 -3.68 8.63 -7.57
CA VAL A 20 -4.03 7.21 -7.64
C VAL A 20 -2.90 6.50 -8.37
N SER A 21 -2.43 5.36 -7.84
CA SER A 21 -1.40 4.56 -8.49
C SER A 21 -1.94 3.81 -9.70
N ASP A 22 -1.04 3.31 -10.53
CA ASP A 22 -1.40 2.31 -11.53
C ASP A 22 -1.86 1.00 -10.88
N TRP A 23 -2.56 0.17 -11.67
CA TRP A 23 -2.98 -1.15 -11.25
C TRP A 23 -1.81 -2.12 -11.21
N LEU A 24 -1.71 -2.89 -10.13
CA LEU A 24 -0.70 -3.94 -9.92
C LEU A 24 -1.38 -5.29 -9.72
N THR A 25 -0.95 -6.30 -10.48
CA THR A 25 -1.50 -7.66 -10.37
C THR A 25 -0.84 -8.43 -9.24
N ILE A 26 -1.67 -9.11 -8.43
CA ILE A 26 -1.24 -9.98 -7.34
C ILE A 26 -1.18 -11.42 -7.86
N THR A 27 0.02 -11.84 -8.28
CA THR A 27 0.26 -13.19 -8.78
C THR A 27 0.50 -14.17 -7.62
N GLN A 28 0.29 -15.48 -7.86
CA GLN A 28 0.67 -16.51 -6.87
C GLN A 28 2.16 -16.47 -6.57
N GLN A 29 3.00 -16.27 -7.57
CA GLN A 29 4.45 -16.14 -7.36
C GLN A 29 4.81 -15.02 -6.38
N ARG A 30 4.10 -13.88 -6.44
CA ARG A 30 4.31 -12.78 -5.50
C ARG A 30 3.90 -13.16 -4.08
N ILE A 31 2.80 -13.88 -3.93
CA ILE A 31 2.33 -14.41 -2.64
C ILE A 31 3.33 -15.40 -2.07
N ASP A 32 3.80 -16.36 -2.87
CA ASP A 32 4.78 -17.37 -2.46
C ASP A 32 6.11 -16.71 -2.04
N THR A 33 6.59 -15.74 -2.82
CA THR A 33 7.81 -14.97 -2.48
C THR A 33 7.66 -14.23 -1.15
N PHE A 34 6.50 -13.66 -0.87
CA PHE A 34 6.24 -13.00 0.41
C PHE A 34 6.17 -14.00 1.56
N ALA A 35 5.52 -15.15 1.36
CA ALA A 35 5.47 -16.24 2.33
C ALA A 35 6.88 -16.72 2.70
N ASP A 36 7.75 -16.92 1.69
CA ASP A 36 9.14 -17.32 1.89
C ASP A 36 9.96 -16.26 2.63
N ALA A 37 9.75 -14.98 2.32
CA ALA A 37 10.48 -13.88 2.95
C ALA A 37 10.08 -13.63 4.42
N THR A 38 8.89 -14.06 4.82
CA THR A 38 8.32 -13.79 6.15
C THR A 38 8.05 -15.05 6.98
N ASP A 39 8.30 -16.24 6.42
CA ASP A 39 7.99 -17.55 7.00
C ASP A 39 6.48 -17.74 7.30
N ASP A 40 5.60 -16.93 6.67
CA ASP A 40 4.15 -17.08 6.80
C ASP A 40 3.57 -17.94 5.67
N HIS A 41 3.67 -19.26 5.85
CA HIS A 41 3.18 -20.27 4.90
C HIS A 41 1.79 -20.82 5.30
N GLN A 42 0.91 -19.99 5.86
CA GLN A 42 -0.46 -20.41 6.12
C GLN A 42 -1.10 -20.91 4.82
N TRP A 43 -1.76 -22.08 4.89
CA TRP A 43 -2.28 -22.78 3.71
C TRP A 43 -3.19 -21.93 2.80
N ILE A 44 -3.93 -20.97 3.37
CA ILE A 44 -4.80 -20.07 2.60
C ILE A 44 -4.05 -19.22 1.58
N HIS A 45 -2.73 -19.08 1.72
CA HIS A 45 -1.87 -18.28 0.84
C HIS A 45 -1.16 -19.14 -0.21
N VAL A 46 -0.77 -20.39 0.14
CA VAL A 46 0.20 -21.15 -0.66
C VAL A 46 -0.33 -22.50 -1.18
N ASP A 47 -1.46 -23.00 -0.68
CA ASP A 47 -2.02 -24.30 -1.07
C ASP A 47 -3.30 -24.14 -1.90
N ALA A 48 -3.13 -24.01 -3.22
CA ALA A 48 -4.24 -23.81 -4.14
C ALA A 48 -5.24 -24.98 -4.16
N GLU A 49 -4.76 -26.22 -4.04
CA GLU A 49 -5.62 -27.40 -4.06
C GLU A 49 -6.49 -27.47 -2.79
N ARG A 50 -5.89 -27.20 -1.66
CA ARG A 50 -6.63 -27.13 -0.40
C ARG A 50 -7.61 -25.96 -0.39
N CYS A 51 -7.20 -24.80 -0.90
CA CYS A 51 -8.07 -23.64 -1.02
C CYS A 51 -9.31 -23.91 -1.88
N ALA A 52 -9.16 -24.62 -2.99
CA ALA A 52 -10.28 -24.98 -3.84
C ALA A 52 -11.34 -25.85 -3.14
N ARG A 53 -10.93 -26.65 -2.13
CA ARG A 53 -11.83 -27.55 -1.39
C ARG A 53 -12.36 -26.95 -0.10
N GLU A 54 -11.54 -26.20 0.64
CA GLU A 54 -11.78 -25.86 2.03
C GLU A 54 -11.87 -24.34 2.29
N SER A 55 -11.32 -23.50 1.40
CA SER A 55 -11.35 -22.06 1.61
C SER A 55 -12.72 -21.47 1.27
N PRO A 56 -13.23 -20.54 2.09
CA PRO A 56 -14.45 -19.79 1.73
C PRO A 56 -14.28 -18.93 0.48
N TYR A 57 -13.04 -18.72 0.04
CA TYR A 57 -12.71 -17.93 -1.16
C TYR A 57 -12.58 -18.79 -2.43
N GLY A 58 -12.48 -20.13 -2.29
CA GLY A 58 -12.30 -21.06 -3.41
C GLY A 58 -10.95 -20.97 -4.14
N CYS A 59 -10.07 -20.11 -3.69
CA CYS A 59 -8.71 -19.90 -4.23
C CYS A 59 -7.79 -19.38 -3.12
N THR A 60 -6.49 -19.26 -3.41
CA THR A 60 -5.55 -18.60 -2.49
C THR A 60 -5.83 -17.10 -2.41
N VAL A 61 -5.47 -16.52 -1.27
CA VAL A 61 -5.57 -15.07 -1.02
C VAL A 61 -4.21 -14.52 -0.59
N ALA A 62 -3.93 -13.27 -0.94
CA ALA A 62 -2.73 -12.59 -0.49
C ALA A 62 -2.76 -12.33 1.01
N HIS A 63 -1.59 -12.32 1.65
CA HIS A 63 -1.43 -11.83 3.01
C HIS A 63 -1.87 -10.36 3.09
N GLY A 64 -2.55 -9.99 4.15
CA GLY A 64 -2.84 -8.57 4.40
C GLY A 64 -1.55 -7.75 4.48
N PHE A 65 -0.51 -8.28 5.10
CA PHE A 65 0.81 -7.63 5.17
C PHE A 65 1.51 -7.53 3.83
N LEU A 66 1.32 -8.46 2.89
CA LEU A 66 1.78 -8.29 1.51
C LEU A 66 1.10 -7.08 0.88
N THR A 67 -0.23 -6.99 0.97
CA THR A 67 -1.00 -5.86 0.44
C THR A 67 -0.48 -4.53 0.98
N LEU A 68 -0.30 -4.42 2.29
CA LEU A 68 0.27 -3.23 2.92
C LEU A 68 1.69 -2.93 2.44
N SER A 69 2.54 -3.94 2.30
CA SER A 69 3.95 -3.81 1.89
C SER A 69 4.12 -3.31 0.45
N LEU A 70 3.07 -3.35 -0.38
CA LEU A 70 3.08 -2.80 -1.74
C LEU A 70 2.91 -1.27 -1.77
N LEU A 71 2.51 -0.65 -0.66
CA LEU A 71 2.29 0.79 -0.58
C LEU A 71 3.48 1.64 -1.05
N PRO A 72 4.74 1.38 -0.64
CA PRO A 72 5.88 2.16 -1.12
C PRO A 72 6.06 2.09 -2.64
N ALA A 73 5.90 0.92 -3.24
CA ALA A 73 6.01 0.75 -4.69
C ALA A 73 4.88 1.49 -5.44
N MET A 74 3.65 1.43 -4.94
CA MET A 74 2.51 2.15 -5.49
C MET A 74 2.69 3.68 -5.38
N LEU A 75 3.24 4.14 -4.25
CA LEU A 75 3.51 5.56 -4.01
C LEU A 75 4.61 6.07 -4.94
N GLN A 76 5.72 5.33 -5.09
CA GLN A 76 6.81 5.66 -6.03
C GLN A 76 6.35 5.65 -7.49
N GLY A 77 5.43 4.76 -7.86
CA GLY A 77 4.86 4.74 -9.21
C GLY A 77 3.92 5.93 -9.49
N ALA A 78 3.27 6.45 -8.45
CA ALA A 78 2.31 7.54 -8.57
C ALA A 78 2.93 8.95 -8.46
N LEU A 79 4.03 9.09 -7.70
CA LEU A 79 4.62 10.37 -7.32
C LEU A 79 6.10 10.45 -7.69
N HIS A 80 6.50 11.60 -8.23
CA HIS A 80 7.90 12.02 -8.29
C HIS A 80 8.15 13.09 -7.23
N MET A 81 8.99 12.77 -6.25
CA MET A 81 9.27 13.62 -5.08
C MET A 81 10.60 14.35 -5.29
N ALA A 82 10.58 15.42 -6.09
CA ALA A 82 11.77 16.22 -6.38
C ALA A 82 12.33 16.86 -5.09
N GLY A 83 13.66 16.80 -4.91
CA GLY A 83 14.32 17.38 -3.74
C GLY A 83 14.17 16.59 -2.44
N ILE A 84 13.61 15.39 -2.49
CA ILE A 84 13.59 14.44 -1.37
C ILE A 84 14.65 13.38 -1.64
N ARG A 85 15.70 13.36 -0.83
CA ARG A 85 16.79 12.39 -0.94
C ARG A 85 16.46 11.07 -0.28
N MET A 86 15.68 11.10 0.81
CA MET A 86 15.33 9.91 1.58
C MET A 86 13.90 10.01 2.10
N ALA A 87 13.14 8.94 1.92
CA ALA A 87 11.82 8.75 2.53
C ALA A 87 11.82 7.47 3.37
N ILE A 88 11.34 7.56 4.60
CA ILE A 88 11.30 6.45 5.56
C ILE A 88 9.86 6.10 5.88
N ASN A 89 9.54 4.81 5.83
CA ASN A 89 8.28 4.27 6.37
C ASN A 89 8.38 4.29 7.90
N TYR A 90 7.92 5.38 8.52
CA TYR A 90 8.09 5.58 9.96
C TYR A 90 7.11 4.76 10.79
N GLY A 91 5.88 4.60 10.31
CA GLY A 91 4.87 3.85 11.03
C GLY A 91 3.47 3.98 10.44
N LEU A 92 2.52 3.46 11.19
CA LEU A 92 1.10 3.45 10.85
C LEU A 92 0.30 3.72 12.12
N ASN A 93 -0.69 4.63 12.06
CA ASN A 93 -1.60 4.87 13.18
C ASN A 93 -2.75 3.85 13.20
N LYS A 94 -3.30 3.56 12.03
CA LYS A 94 -4.40 2.59 11.84
C LYS A 94 -4.18 1.78 10.59
N VAL A 95 -4.48 0.48 10.66
CA VAL A 95 -4.50 -0.41 9.49
C VAL A 95 -5.68 -1.36 9.64
N ARG A 96 -6.43 -1.56 8.55
CA ARG A 96 -7.48 -2.59 8.46
C ARG A 96 -7.45 -3.20 7.06
N PHE A 97 -7.79 -4.48 7.00
CA PHE A 97 -7.94 -5.27 5.78
C PHE A 97 -9.41 -5.71 5.65
N PRO A 98 -10.31 -4.82 5.15
CA PRO A 98 -11.75 -5.07 5.19
C PRO A 98 -12.24 -6.16 4.24
N ALA A 99 -11.48 -6.45 3.18
CA ALA A 99 -11.81 -7.47 2.19
C ALA A 99 -10.58 -8.31 1.80
N PRO A 100 -10.75 -9.59 1.43
CA PRO A 100 -9.65 -10.44 0.96
C PRO A 100 -9.15 -9.99 -0.41
N VAL A 101 -7.91 -10.38 -0.70
CA VAL A 101 -7.28 -10.21 -2.02
C VAL A 101 -7.08 -11.59 -2.64
N PRO A 102 -8.02 -12.12 -3.44
CA PRO A 102 -7.83 -13.36 -4.18
C PRO A 102 -6.63 -13.26 -5.15
N VAL A 103 -5.94 -14.38 -5.35
CA VAL A 103 -4.88 -14.48 -6.37
C VAL A 103 -5.40 -14.00 -7.72
N GLY A 104 -4.56 -13.29 -8.48
CA GLY A 104 -4.93 -12.69 -9.77
C GLY A 104 -5.64 -11.34 -9.68
N SER A 105 -5.98 -10.86 -8.47
CA SER A 105 -6.58 -9.53 -8.29
C SER A 105 -5.64 -8.44 -8.77
N ARG A 106 -6.22 -7.34 -9.28
CA ARG A 106 -5.49 -6.09 -9.56
C ARG A 106 -5.79 -5.08 -8.47
N LEU A 107 -4.74 -4.50 -7.91
CA LEU A 107 -4.82 -3.51 -6.82
C LEU A 107 -4.24 -2.17 -7.27
N ARG A 108 -4.78 -1.08 -6.72
CA ARG A 108 -4.20 0.27 -6.78
C ARG A 108 -4.39 0.98 -5.46
N ALA A 109 -3.56 1.99 -5.21
CA ALA A 109 -3.67 2.83 -4.02
C ALA A 109 -4.20 4.22 -4.39
N ARG A 110 -5.23 4.68 -3.68
CA ARG A 110 -5.63 6.07 -3.60
C ARG A 110 -4.88 6.73 -2.44
N LEU A 111 -4.25 7.86 -2.71
CA LEU A 111 -3.32 8.55 -1.82
C LEU A 111 -3.84 9.97 -1.53
N ASP A 112 -4.16 10.24 -0.28
CA ASP A 112 -4.61 11.54 0.21
C ASP A 112 -3.66 11.97 1.35
N ILE A 113 -3.24 13.24 1.40
CA ILE A 113 -2.45 13.76 2.52
C ILE A 113 -3.40 14.28 3.59
N LEU A 114 -3.28 13.78 4.82
CA LEU A 114 -4.02 14.28 5.96
C LEU A 114 -3.41 15.57 6.50
N CYS A 115 -2.13 15.52 6.83
CA CYS A 115 -1.36 16.66 7.30
C CYS A 115 0.14 16.43 7.05
N VAL A 116 0.91 17.50 7.21
CA VAL A 116 2.37 17.49 7.14
C VAL A 116 2.90 18.18 8.37
N ASP A 117 3.71 17.47 9.14
CA ASP A 117 4.32 17.96 10.38
C ASP A 117 5.80 18.28 10.14
N ASP A 118 6.26 19.45 10.54
CA ASP A 118 7.66 19.83 10.40
C ASP A 118 8.53 19.05 11.39
N LEU A 119 9.70 18.61 10.93
CA LEU A 119 10.76 18.00 11.73
C LEU A 119 12.03 18.85 11.63
N PRO A 120 12.97 18.77 12.60
CA PRO A 120 14.20 19.57 12.57
C PRO A 120 15.00 19.50 11.26
N GLU A 121 15.00 18.32 10.60
CA GLU A 121 15.78 18.08 9.37
C GLU A 121 14.91 17.59 8.20
N GLY A 122 13.58 17.72 8.27
CA GLY A 122 12.68 17.19 7.27
C GLY A 122 11.21 17.44 7.59
N ALA A 123 10.35 16.54 7.14
CA ALA A 123 8.93 16.58 7.47
C ALA A 123 8.35 15.17 7.60
N GLN A 124 7.29 15.03 8.38
CA GLN A 124 6.47 13.84 8.43
C GLN A 124 5.17 14.10 7.65
N VAL A 125 4.95 13.30 6.64
CA VAL A 125 3.73 13.32 5.82
C VAL A 125 2.81 12.22 6.31
N ASN A 126 1.61 12.59 6.74
CA ASN A 126 0.59 11.68 7.22
C ASN A 126 -0.40 11.41 6.08
N TRP A 127 -0.42 10.18 5.60
CA TRP A 127 -1.24 9.76 4.46
C TRP A 127 -2.47 9.00 4.91
N ALA A 128 -3.63 9.32 4.31
CA ALA A 128 -4.74 8.38 4.24
C ALA A 128 -4.60 7.56 2.96
N VAL A 129 -4.48 6.25 3.13
CA VAL A 129 -4.31 5.30 2.03
C VAL A 129 -5.52 4.40 1.95
N THR A 130 -6.11 4.30 0.77
CA THR A 130 -7.15 3.34 0.44
C THR A 130 -6.69 2.47 -0.71
N MET A 131 -6.50 1.17 -0.47
CA MET A 131 -6.18 0.23 -1.53
C MET A 131 -7.45 -0.41 -2.06
N GLU A 132 -7.66 -0.26 -3.35
CA GLU A 132 -8.82 -0.73 -4.09
C GLU A 132 -8.47 -1.99 -4.86
N ARG A 133 -9.44 -2.91 -4.97
CA ARG A 133 -9.40 -4.05 -5.89
C ARG A 133 -10.30 -3.77 -7.08
N GLU A 134 -9.81 -4.04 -8.29
CA GLU A 134 -10.58 -3.85 -9.51
C GLU A 134 -11.89 -4.66 -9.47
N GLY A 135 -12.99 -3.99 -9.76
CA GLY A 135 -14.32 -4.60 -9.77
C GLY A 135 -14.98 -4.83 -8.41
N ASP A 136 -14.36 -4.40 -7.31
CA ASP A 136 -14.94 -4.52 -5.97
C ASP A 136 -15.07 -3.14 -5.32
N PRO A 137 -16.25 -2.73 -4.83
CA PRO A 137 -16.43 -1.45 -4.17
C PRO A 137 -15.82 -1.39 -2.77
N LYS A 138 -15.54 -2.56 -2.16
CA LYS A 138 -14.98 -2.63 -0.81
C LYS A 138 -13.46 -2.57 -0.86
N PRO A 139 -12.80 -1.65 -0.12
CA PRO A 139 -11.36 -1.57 -0.09
C PRO A 139 -10.74 -2.83 0.53
N VAL A 140 -9.55 -3.20 0.07
CA VAL A 140 -8.79 -4.35 0.58
C VAL A 140 -7.80 -3.96 1.67
N CYS A 141 -7.41 -2.68 1.72
CA CYS A 141 -6.62 -2.12 2.80
C CYS A 141 -6.98 -0.63 2.99
N VAL A 142 -7.11 -0.21 4.24
CA VAL A 142 -7.18 1.20 4.61
C VAL A 142 -6.15 1.45 5.71
N ALA A 143 -5.34 2.50 5.55
CA ALA A 143 -4.25 2.78 6.46
C ALA A 143 -4.03 4.29 6.64
N GLU A 144 -3.64 4.69 7.86
CA GLU A 144 -3.00 5.98 8.11
C GLU A 144 -1.49 5.73 8.17
N PHE A 145 -0.77 6.13 7.12
CA PHE A 145 0.65 5.87 6.93
C PHE A 145 1.48 7.11 7.22
N LEU A 146 2.52 6.95 8.03
CA LEU A 146 3.46 8.00 8.42
C LEU A 146 4.76 7.85 7.63
N MET A 147 5.02 8.79 6.74
CA MET A 147 6.25 8.84 5.95
C MET A 147 7.09 10.04 6.39
N ARG A 148 8.35 9.80 6.76
CA ARG A 148 9.30 10.88 7.02
C ARG A 148 10.16 11.15 5.79
N CYS A 149 10.22 12.41 5.39
CA CYS A 149 10.95 12.87 4.22
C CYS A 149 12.10 13.77 4.63
N TYR A 150 13.27 13.55 4.01
CA TYR A 150 14.48 14.33 4.22
C TYR A 150 15.00 14.84 2.88
N PRO A 151 15.35 16.16 2.78
CA PRO A 151 15.91 16.75 1.55
C PRO A 151 17.30 16.28 1.23
#